data_db98e508387b43770a5526a923089fcc
#
_entry.id   db98e508387b43770a5526a923089fcc
#
_cell.length_a   1.000
_cell.length_b   1.000
_cell.length_c   1.000
_cell.angle_alpha   90.00
_cell.angle_beta   90.00
_cell.angle_gamma   90.00
#
_symmetry.space_group_name_H-M   'P 1'
#
loop_
_entity.id
_entity.type
_entity.pdbx_description
1 polymer ?
#
loop_
_entity_poly.entity_id
_entity_poly.type
_entity_poly.pdbx_seq_one_letter_code
_entity_poly.pdbx_strand_id
1 'polypeptide(L)'
;TIVYQIYPRSFKDSNDDGIGDLNGITEKLDYLHGLGIETLWLNPIFASPNADNGYDISDYRQIMPDFGTMEDFDRLLKETHARGMRLLLDLVLNHTSDQHPWFCEARTSRENPYYDYYLWWPEEQGHPPYRKSHFDEKGDAWCYNAPTRSYYLHYFARQQPDLNWQSPKVRAEIYDILRFWLDKGVDGFRLDSIPYIAKDTSFPEIDLRKYPDVFPYYSLGPHLHDYLHEMNREVFSRYDCTTVGEGSKTAPEEGWKFIAPERQELDMLYHFGAADIRNETEADDPATGIPYSLLALKRMYAEWDAAVGDGWPTIYLGNHDQPRMVSRFGSDAPEWRDLSAKMLTMFLLTMRGTPYWLAGDELGMTNIRFTRIEEYDDIDTRNHYRKLLREGGDTEQFLREQQEIGRDNARTPYQWDGTLYAGFSTAKPWLRVNPNHTEVNAARELCDPDSVLNFFRRVVTLRKEHPDLVYGSFRLVDADNPQVFAYLREGTGRNYLTVLNFSPKAARFDPKTDLTEAMPLLHNYPAPPIAEKEGPIELRPYEGILYRLA
;
A
#
# COMPACT_ATOMS: atom_id res chain seq x y z
N THR A 1 2.53 -8.40 14.89
CA THR A 1 3.33 -8.36 13.63
C THR A 1 3.20 -7.01 12.96
N ILE A 2 4.31 -6.53 12.37
CA ILE A 2 4.37 -5.39 11.46
C ILE A 2 4.77 -5.96 10.10
N VAL A 3 4.01 -5.63 9.05
CA VAL A 3 4.34 -5.99 7.67
C VAL A 3 5.11 -4.84 7.04
N TYR A 4 6.37 -5.09 6.70
CA TYR A 4 7.25 -4.10 6.09
C TYR A 4 7.31 -4.30 4.58
N GLN A 5 6.79 -3.34 3.84
CA GLN A 5 6.75 -3.35 2.39
C GLN A 5 8.09 -2.92 1.81
N ILE A 6 8.65 -3.74 0.96
CA ILE A 6 9.86 -3.46 0.19
C ILE A 6 9.50 -3.35 -1.30
N TYR A 7 9.84 -2.21 -1.91
CA TYR A 7 9.87 -2.04 -3.35
C TYR A 7 11.28 -2.45 -3.84
N PRO A 8 11.46 -3.68 -4.39
CA PRO A 8 12.79 -4.27 -4.57
C PRO A 8 13.73 -3.38 -5.38
N ARG A 9 13.22 -2.83 -6.49
CA ARG A 9 13.95 -1.95 -7.41
C ARG A 9 14.59 -0.73 -6.75
N SER A 10 14.07 -0.30 -5.60
CA SER A 10 14.50 0.92 -4.87
C SER A 10 15.10 0.66 -3.51
N PHE A 11 15.26 -0.60 -3.08
CA PHE A 11 15.68 -0.85 -1.71
C PHE A 11 17.21 -0.86 -1.54
N LYS A 12 17.92 -1.74 -2.27
CA LYS A 12 19.38 -1.81 -2.28
C LYS A 12 19.86 -2.52 -3.54
N ASP A 13 20.75 -1.88 -4.26
CA ASP A 13 21.47 -2.43 -5.41
C ASP A 13 22.74 -3.11 -4.90
N SER A 14 22.93 -4.40 -5.20
CA SER A 14 24.07 -5.20 -4.79
C SER A 14 25.10 -5.44 -5.91
N ASN A 15 24.70 -5.17 -7.17
CA ASN A 15 25.50 -5.48 -8.37
C ASN A 15 25.98 -4.26 -9.14
N ASP A 16 25.63 -3.03 -8.65
CA ASP A 16 26.02 -1.74 -9.21
C ASP A 16 25.47 -1.47 -10.62
N ASP A 17 24.22 -1.89 -10.90
CA ASP A 17 23.52 -1.59 -12.16
C ASP A 17 22.52 -0.42 -12.04
N GLY A 18 22.31 0.09 -10.84
CA GLY A 18 21.39 1.17 -10.53
C GLY A 18 19.97 0.70 -10.19
N ILE A 19 19.75 -0.61 -10.09
CA ILE A 19 18.48 -1.25 -9.78
C ILE A 19 18.66 -2.08 -8.51
N GLY A 20 17.75 -1.92 -7.54
CA GLY A 20 17.76 -2.75 -6.34
C GLY A 20 17.36 -4.20 -6.65
N ASP A 21 17.90 -5.14 -5.88
CA ASP A 21 17.80 -6.57 -6.16
C ASP A 21 17.61 -7.43 -4.91
N LEU A 22 17.36 -8.74 -5.08
CA LEU A 22 17.13 -9.68 -3.98
C LEU A 22 18.35 -9.87 -3.08
N ASN A 23 19.55 -9.77 -3.63
CA ASN A 23 20.79 -9.86 -2.85
C ASN A 23 20.97 -8.61 -1.98
N GLY A 24 20.64 -7.43 -2.51
CA GLY A 24 20.63 -6.19 -1.74
C GLY A 24 19.62 -6.25 -0.58
N ILE A 25 18.45 -6.87 -0.77
CA ILE A 25 17.50 -7.11 0.33
C ILE A 25 18.14 -8.06 1.36
N THR A 26 18.76 -9.14 0.89
CA THR A 26 19.44 -10.12 1.77
C THR A 26 20.51 -9.49 2.63
N GLU A 27 21.31 -8.58 2.07
CA GLU A 27 22.33 -7.81 2.80
C GLU A 27 21.76 -6.95 3.94
N LYS A 28 20.51 -6.55 3.83
CA LYS A 28 19.84 -5.65 4.78
C LYS A 28 18.92 -6.35 5.78
N LEU A 29 18.86 -7.68 5.78
CA LEU A 29 17.98 -8.43 6.69
C LEU A 29 18.31 -8.20 8.16
N ASP A 30 19.60 -8.04 8.53
CA ASP A 30 19.98 -7.74 9.91
C ASP A 30 19.51 -6.35 10.35
N TYR A 31 19.54 -5.37 9.45
CA TYR A 31 18.96 -4.06 9.69
C TYR A 31 17.45 -4.17 9.95
N LEU A 32 16.71 -4.84 9.08
CA LEU A 32 15.25 -5.02 9.21
C LEU A 32 14.88 -5.77 10.49
N HIS A 33 15.59 -6.85 10.79
CA HIS A 33 15.41 -7.58 12.06
C HIS A 33 15.70 -6.67 13.27
N GLY A 34 16.76 -5.86 13.19
CA GLY A 34 17.13 -4.88 14.22
C GLY A 34 16.13 -3.75 14.43
N LEU A 35 15.27 -3.46 13.45
CA LEU A 35 14.10 -2.58 13.59
C LEU A 35 12.94 -3.25 14.33
N GLY A 36 12.98 -4.57 14.51
CA GLY A 36 11.91 -5.37 15.10
C GLY A 36 10.85 -5.79 14.10
N ILE A 37 11.16 -5.75 12.79
CA ILE A 37 10.27 -6.22 11.73
C ILE A 37 10.17 -7.75 11.78
N GLU A 38 8.96 -8.26 11.59
CA GLU A 38 8.65 -9.70 11.67
C GLU A 38 8.18 -10.27 10.33
N THR A 39 7.66 -9.44 9.44
CA THR A 39 7.13 -9.88 8.15
C THR A 39 7.55 -8.91 7.06
N LEU A 40 8.12 -9.42 5.98
CA LEU A 40 8.45 -8.68 4.78
C LEU A 40 7.35 -8.90 3.74
N TRP A 41 6.96 -7.84 3.04
CA TRP A 41 6.13 -7.91 1.84
C TRP A 41 6.95 -7.35 0.68
N LEU A 42 7.25 -8.18 -0.31
CA LEU A 42 7.94 -7.76 -1.53
C LEU A 42 6.92 -7.44 -2.62
N ASN A 43 6.99 -6.23 -3.20
CA ASN A 43 6.31 -5.94 -4.46
C ASN A 43 6.76 -6.92 -5.55
N PRO A 44 6.04 -7.06 -6.69
CA PRO A 44 6.25 -8.16 -7.62
C PRO A 44 7.71 -8.33 -8.04
N ILE A 45 8.21 -9.57 -7.88
CA ILE A 45 9.58 -9.97 -8.23
C ILE A 45 9.64 -10.89 -9.45
N PHE A 46 8.49 -11.16 -10.05
CA PHE A 46 8.35 -12.12 -11.14
C PHE A 46 8.81 -11.54 -12.47
N ALA A 47 9.10 -12.43 -13.44
CA ALA A 47 9.47 -11.99 -14.78
C ALA A 47 8.38 -11.09 -15.38
N SER A 48 8.80 -9.93 -15.85
CA SER A 48 7.92 -8.88 -16.37
C SER A 48 8.66 -8.04 -17.42
N PRO A 49 7.98 -7.57 -18.47
CA PRO A 49 8.52 -6.55 -19.39
C PRO A 49 8.61 -5.17 -18.76
N ASN A 50 8.13 -4.97 -17.53
CA ASN A 50 8.14 -3.69 -16.80
C ASN A 50 7.30 -2.58 -17.44
N ALA A 51 6.21 -2.89 -18.10
CA ALA A 51 5.27 -1.87 -18.57
C ALA A 51 4.64 -1.12 -17.38
N ASP A 52 4.39 -1.83 -16.27
CA ASP A 52 3.86 -1.29 -15.02
C ASP A 52 4.71 -1.79 -13.82
N ASN A 53 6.03 -1.60 -13.92
CA ASN A 53 6.99 -1.86 -12.82
C ASN A 53 6.81 -3.20 -12.10
N GLY A 54 6.60 -4.29 -12.87
CA GLY A 54 6.46 -5.65 -12.35
C GLY A 54 5.02 -6.12 -12.20
N TYR A 55 4.03 -5.24 -12.27
CA TYR A 55 2.60 -5.61 -12.21
C TYR A 55 2.06 -6.17 -13.53
N ASP A 56 2.83 -6.19 -14.60
CA ASP A 56 2.57 -6.88 -15.86
C ASP A 56 3.40 -8.16 -15.93
N ILE A 57 2.95 -9.23 -15.26
CA ILE A 57 3.71 -10.49 -15.08
C ILE A 57 3.68 -11.32 -16.35
N SER A 58 4.85 -11.68 -16.87
CA SER A 58 5.01 -12.56 -18.05
C SER A 58 5.31 -14.01 -17.68
N ASP A 59 5.85 -14.29 -16.50
CA ASP A 59 6.02 -15.64 -15.95
C ASP A 59 5.99 -15.60 -14.43
N TYR A 60 4.98 -16.22 -13.82
CA TYR A 60 4.79 -16.26 -12.36
C TYR A 60 5.78 -17.16 -11.61
N ARG A 61 6.55 -18.00 -12.31
CA ARG A 61 7.49 -18.97 -11.72
C ARG A 61 8.94 -18.62 -11.99
N GLN A 62 9.21 -17.48 -12.60
CA GLN A 62 10.54 -16.95 -12.87
C GLN A 62 10.75 -15.65 -12.11
N ILE A 63 11.97 -15.45 -11.60
CA ILE A 63 12.38 -14.16 -11.05
C ILE A 63 12.73 -13.21 -12.20
N MET A 64 12.38 -11.93 -12.05
CA MET A 64 12.80 -10.89 -13.00
C MET A 64 14.33 -10.82 -13.05
N PRO A 65 14.94 -10.87 -14.23
CA PRO A 65 16.42 -10.84 -14.36
C PRO A 65 17.10 -9.67 -13.65
N ASP A 66 16.46 -8.50 -13.64
CA ASP A 66 16.97 -7.30 -12.91
C ASP A 66 17.10 -7.56 -11.41
N PHE A 67 16.32 -8.47 -10.85
CA PHE A 67 16.30 -8.75 -9.40
C PHE A 67 17.16 -9.95 -9.01
N GLY A 68 17.66 -10.72 -9.97
CA GLY A 68 18.49 -11.89 -9.73
C GLY A 68 17.88 -13.18 -10.24
N THR A 69 18.19 -14.27 -9.55
CA THR A 69 17.82 -15.64 -9.94
C THR A 69 16.90 -16.30 -8.92
N MET A 70 16.40 -17.49 -9.23
CA MET A 70 15.64 -18.30 -8.27
C MET A 70 16.51 -18.73 -7.08
N GLU A 71 17.80 -18.95 -7.29
CA GLU A 71 18.76 -19.27 -6.21
C GLU A 71 18.96 -18.08 -5.27
N ASP A 72 18.92 -16.84 -5.80
CA ASP A 72 18.97 -15.64 -4.99
C ASP A 72 17.72 -15.50 -4.15
N PHE A 73 16.55 -15.82 -4.71
CA PHE A 73 15.29 -15.85 -3.98
C PHE A 73 15.31 -16.93 -2.87
N ASP A 74 15.76 -18.14 -3.19
CA ASP A 74 15.82 -19.24 -2.21
C ASP A 74 16.76 -18.88 -1.05
N ARG A 75 17.85 -18.17 -1.35
CA ARG A 75 18.76 -17.63 -0.30
C ARG A 75 18.07 -16.56 0.54
N LEU A 76 17.40 -15.58 -0.08
CA LEU A 76 16.66 -14.54 0.64
C LEU A 76 15.62 -15.15 1.58
N LEU A 77 14.81 -16.08 1.10
CA LEU A 77 13.77 -16.76 1.89
C LEU A 77 14.37 -17.50 3.09
N LYS A 78 15.43 -18.28 2.85
CA LYS A 78 16.16 -19.01 3.91
C LYS A 78 16.73 -18.06 4.98
N GLU A 79 17.38 -16.97 4.55
CA GLU A 79 17.98 -16.00 5.47
C GLU A 79 16.93 -15.18 6.23
N THR A 80 15.76 -14.92 5.62
CA THR A 80 14.60 -14.33 6.29
C THR A 80 14.10 -15.23 7.40
N HIS A 81 13.88 -16.51 7.11
CA HIS A 81 13.42 -17.50 8.09
C HIS A 81 14.45 -17.75 9.20
N ALA A 82 15.77 -17.75 8.87
CA ALA A 82 16.84 -17.91 9.85
C ALA A 82 16.81 -16.81 10.95
N ARG A 83 16.24 -15.66 10.64
CA ARG A 83 16.02 -14.55 11.59
C ARG A 83 14.65 -14.54 12.26
N GLY A 84 13.86 -15.58 12.05
CA GLY A 84 12.48 -15.68 12.58
C GLY A 84 11.51 -14.71 11.91
N MET A 85 11.86 -14.15 10.76
CA MET A 85 10.99 -13.30 9.96
C MET A 85 10.23 -14.13 8.91
N ARG A 86 9.14 -13.58 8.39
CA ARG A 86 8.27 -14.15 7.36
C ARG A 86 8.34 -13.35 6.07
N LEU A 87 8.00 -13.98 4.93
CA LEU A 87 8.04 -13.37 3.61
C LEU A 87 6.70 -13.54 2.88
N LEU A 88 6.07 -12.42 2.53
CA LEU A 88 4.88 -12.35 1.68
C LEU A 88 5.28 -11.89 0.28
N LEU A 89 4.73 -12.53 -0.75
CA LEU A 89 4.86 -12.10 -2.14
C LEU A 89 3.63 -11.36 -2.61
N ASP A 90 3.83 -10.40 -3.50
CA ASP A 90 2.76 -9.64 -4.17
C ASP A 90 2.36 -10.37 -5.45
N LEU A 91 1.13 -10.85 -5.51
CA LEU A 91 0.62 -11.61 -6.66
C LEU A 91 -0.49 -10.87 -7.38
N VAL A 92 -0.32 -10.68 -8.67
CA VAL A 92 -1.28 -10.04 -9.57
C VAL A 92 -2.14 -11.13 -10.21
N LEU A 93 -3.42 -11.20 -9.82
CA LEU A 93 -4.33 -12.26 -10.25
C LEU A 93 -5.43 -11.78 -11.20
N ASN A 94 -5.61 -10.46 -11.35
CA ASN A 94 -6.61 -9.89 -12.23
C ASN A 94 -6.22 -10.00 -13.72
N HIS A 95 -4.95 -9.87 -14.04
CA HIS A 95 -4.41 -9.78 -15.41
C HIS A 95 -3.03 -10.40 -15.50
N THR A 96 -2.53 -10.57 -16.71
CA THR A 96 -1.13 -10.91 -16.99
C THR A 96 -0.49 -9.83 -17.84
N SER A 97 0.83 -9.95 -18.11
CA SER A 97 1.43 -9.22 -19.23
C SER A 97 0.86 -9.69 -20.57
N ASP A 98 0.82 -8.81 -21.57
CA ASP A 98 0.55 -9.18 -22.96
C ASP A 98 1.66 -10.02 -23.59
N GLN A 99 2.79 -10.19 -22.88
CA GLN A 99 3.90 -11.10 -23.22
C GLN A 99 3.85 -12.42 -22.45
N HIS A 100 2.85 -12.64 -21.60
CA HIS A 100 2.65 -13.93 -20.96
C HIS A 100 2.34 -15.00 -22.04
N PRO A 101 2.92 -16.22 -21.95
CA PRO A 101 2.67 -17.28 -22.93
C PRO A 101 1.19 -17.54 -23.19
N TRP A 102 0.35 -17.50 -22.16
CA TRP A 102 -1.10 -17.68 -22.32
C TRP A 102 -1.72 -16.62 -23.25
N PHE A 103 -1.34 -15.35 -23.12
CA PHE A 103 -1.88 -14.29 -23.98
C PHE A 103 -1.27 -14.33 -25.39
N CYS A 104 0.03 -14.62 -25.49
CA CYS A 104 0.69 -14.81 -26.79
C CYS A 104 -0.01 -15.87 -27.64
N GLU A 105 -0.43 -16.96 -27.03
CA GLU A 105 -1.21 -18.01 -27.69
C GLU A 105 -2.67 -17.61 -27.90
N ALA A 106 -3.34 -17.08 -26.88
CA ALA A 106 -4.76 -16.67 -26.93
C ALA A 106 -5.07 -15.70 -28.09
N ARG A 107 -4.14 -14.77 -28.34
CA ARG A 107 -4.31 -13.73 -29.38
C ARG A 107 -4.11 -14.22 -30.82
N THR A 108 -3.73 -15.47 -31.03
CA THR A 108 -3.46 -16.02 -32.37
C THR A 108 -4.72 -16.49 -33.09
N SER A 109 -5.67 -17.10 -32.38
CA SER A 109 -6.92 -17.65 -32.93
C SER A 109 -7.98 -17.84 -31.85
N ARG A 110 -9.26 -17.77 -32.23
CA ARG A 110 -10.39 -18.10 -31.33
C ARG A 110 -10.46 -19.59 -30.98
N GLU A 111 -9.90 -20.45 -31.79
CA GLU A 111 -9.80 -21.91 -31.54
C GLU A 111 -8.62 -22.29 -30.66
N ASN A 112 -7.73 -21.33 -30.33
CA ASN A 112 -6.61 -21.60 -29.44
C ASN A 112 -7.12 -21.97 -28.04
N PRO A 113 -6.57 -23.05 -27.39
CA PRO A 113 -6.98 -23.47 -26.05
C PRO A 113 -6.88 -22.40 -24.96
N TYR A 114 -6.05 -21.39 -25.15
CA TYR A 114 -5.88 -20.27 -24.23
C TYR A 114 -6.81 -19.07 -24.52
N TYR A 115 -7.60 -19.11 -25.60
CA TYR A 115 -8.49 -17.99 -25.91
C TYR A 115 -9.42 -17.68 -24.73
N ASP A 116 -10.02 -18.69 -24.11
CA ASP A 116 -10.92 -18.55 -22.96
C ASP A 116 -10.24 -18.11 -21.65
N TYR A 117 -8.91 -17.95 -21.65
CA TYR A 117 -8.19 -17.45 -20.47
C TYR A 117 -8.36 -15.95 -20.25
N TYR A 118 -8.77 -15.22 -21.29
CA TYR A 118 -8.93 -13.77 -21.27
C TYR A 118 -10.36 -13.37 -21.63
N LEU A 119 -10.70 -12.11 -21.36
CA LEU A 119 -12.02 -11.55 -21.67
C LEU A 119 -11.98 -10.89 -23.04
N TRP A 120 -12.84 -11.38 -23.95
CA TRP A 120 -12.91 -10.94 -25.33
C TRP A 120 -14.32 -10.44 -25.68
N TRP A 121 -14.38 -9.45 -26.57
CA TRP A 121 -15.60 -9.00 -27.24
C TRP A 121 -15.46 -9.22 -28.75
N PRO A 122 -16.20 -10.16 -29.34
CA PRO A 122 -16.15 -10.44 -30.78
C PRO A 122 -16.63 -9.26 -31.62
N GLU A 123 -15.96 -8.93 -32.73
CA GLU A 123 -16.31 -7.81 -33.59
C GLU A 123 -17.71 -7.95 -34.23
N GLU A 124 -18.24 -9.17 -34.37
CA GLU A 124 -19.57 -9.43 -34.90
C GLU A 124 -20.68 -8.83 -34.02
N GLN A 125 -20.40 -8.58 -32.76
CA GLN A 125 -21.30 -7.91 -31.81
C GLN A 125 -21.24 -6.38 -31.91
N GLY A 126 -20.46 -5.84 -32.86
CA GLY A 126 -20.19 -4.42 -32.96
C GLY A 126 -19.06 -3.95 -32.02
N HIS A 127 -18.96 -2.65 -31.82
CA HIS A 127 -18.00 -2.09 -30.87
C HIS A 127 -18.43 -2.44 -29.43
N PRO A 128 -17.50 -2.85 -28.54
CA PRO A 128 -17.85 -3.15 -27.16
C PRO A 128 -18.38 -1.90 -26.43
N PRO A 129 -19.22 -2.07 -25.40
CA PRO A 129 -19.62 -0.97 -24.52
C PRO A 129 -18.42 -0.28 -23.91
N TYR A 130 -18.42 1.05 -23.90
CA TYR A 130 -17.29 1.83 -23.38
C TYR A 130 -16.93 1.42 -21.96
N ARG A 131 -15.63 1.22 -21.73
CA ARG A 131 -15.02 1.04 -20.40
C ARG A 131 -13.80 1.93 -20.32
N LYS A 132 -13.67 2.68 -19.23
CA LYS A 132 -12.50 3.51 -18.99
C LYS A 132 -11.35 2.64 -18.49
N SER A 133 -10.18 2.75 -19.11
CA SER A 133 -8.94 2.20 -18.58
C SER A 133 -8.38 3.06 -17.45
N HIS A 134 -7.72 2.44 -16.47
CA HIS A 134 -6.99 3.19 -15.45
C HIS A 134 -5.77 3.90 -16.02
N PHE A 135 -5.01 3.23 -16.89
CA PHE A 135 -3.68 3.71 -17.31
C PHE A 135 -3.51 3.94 -18.81
N ASP A 136 -4.48 3.57 -19.64
CA ASP A 136 -4.33 3.77 -21.09
C ASP A 136 -4.53 5.24 -21.47
N GLU A 137 -3.58 5.78 -22.23
CA GLU A 137 -3.64 7.18 -22.71
C GLU A 137 -4.85 7.50 -23.61
N LYS A 138 -5.44 6.48 -24.25
CA LYS A 138 -6.66 6.64 -25.06
C LYS A 138 -7.92 6.58 -24.20
N GLY A 139 -7.80 6.09 -22.96
CA GLY A 139 -8.88 6.03 -22.00
C GLY A 139 -9.89 4.91 -22.23
N ASP A 140 -9.73 4.05 -23.26
CA ASP A 140 -10.58 2.88 -23.51
C ASP A 140 -9.91 1.62 -22.98
N ALA A 141 -10.68 0.76 -22.31
CA ALA A 141 -10.22 -0.51 -21.78
C ALA A 141 -10.34 -1.67 -22.78
N TRP A 142 -10.68 -1.40 -24.04
CA TRP A 142 -10.77 -2.39 -25.08
C TRP A 142 -9.72 -2.18 -26.18
N CYS A 143 -8.97 -3.22 -26.50
CA CYS A 143 -7.98 -3.19 -27.55
C CYS A 143 -8.29 -4.25 -28.62
N TYR A 144 -8.40 -3.80 -29.89
CA TYR A 144 -8.70 -4.71 -31.01
C TYR A 144 -7.51 -5.58 -31.36
N ASN A 145 -7.77 -6.88 -31.55
CA ASN A 145 -6.82 -7.90 -31.99
C ASN A 145 -7.26 -8.49 -33.33
N ALA A 146 -6.56 -8.16 -34.39
CA ALA A 146 -6.93 -8.56 -35.76
C ALA A 146 -6.95 -10.08 -36.01
N PRO A 147 -6.00 -10.90 -35.51
CA PRO A 147 -6.03 -12.35 -35.73
C PRO A 147 -7.29 -13.04 -35.20
N THR A 148 -7.79 -12.61 -34.04
CA THR A 148 -9.01 -13.17 -33.44
C THR A 148 -10.27 -12.41 -33.86
N ARG A 149 -10.14 -11.28 -34.53
CA ARG A 149 -11.24 -10.37 -34.85
C ARG A 149 -12.11 -10.07 -33.61
N SER A 150 -11.43 -9.75 -32.51
CA SER A 150 -12.05 -9.49 -31.20
C SER A 150 -11.32 -8.36 -30.48
N TYR A 151 -11.99 -7.73 -29.53
CA TYR A 151 -11.38 -6.80 -28.60
C TYR A 151 -11.08 -7.52 -27.29
N TYR A 152 -9.87 -7.39 -26.74
CA TYR A 152 -9.58 -7.88 -25.39
C TYR A 152 -9.75 -6.76 -24.36
N LEU A 153 -10.17 -7.14 -23.18
CA LEU A 153 -10.33 -6.23 -22.05
C LEU A 153 -9.01 -5.99 -21.33
N HIS A 154 -8.74 -4.74 -20.95
CA HIS A 154 -7.62 -4.35 -20.07
C HIS A 154 -8.04 -3.18 -19.20
N TYR A 155 -8.49 -3.42 -17.98
CA TYR A 155 -8.89 -2.32 -17.09
C TYR A 155 -7.71 -1.45 -16.66
N PHE A 156 -6.50 -2.00 -16.62
CA PHE A 156 -5.25 -1.28 -16.45
C PHE A 156 -4.64 -0.90 -17.81
N ALA A 157 -3.34 -1.01 -17.99
CA ALA A 157 -2.72 -0.70 -19.28
C ALA A 157 -3.07 -1.76 -20.34
N ARG A 158 -2.97 -1.39 -21.63
CA ARG A 158 -3.19 -2.33 -22.73
C ARG A 158 -2.23 -3.53 -22.71
N GLN A 159 -1.07 -3.38 -22.04
CA GLN A 159 -0.11 -4.45 -21.82
C GLN A 159 -0.54 -5.41 -20.69
N GLN A 160 -1.70 -5.17 -20.07
CA GLN A 160 -2.23 -5.96 -18.94
C GLN A 160 -3.61 -6.53 -19.25
N PRO A 161 -3.72 -7.52 -20.18
CA PRO A 161 -5.00 -8.14 -20.53
C PRO A 161 -5.62 -8.87 -19.34
N ASP A 162 -6.91 -8.64 -19.11
CA ASP A 162 -7.68 -9.16 -17.99
C ASP A 162 -7.99 -10.65 -18.13
N LEU A 163 -7.72 -11.42 -17.09
CA LEU A 163 -8.01 -12.85 -17.02
C LEU A 163 -9.51 -13.13 -16.87
N ASN A 164 -9.96 -14.23 -17.46
CA ASN A 164 -11.32 -14.72 -17.33
C ASN A 164 -11.45 -15.70 -16.16
N TRP A 165 -11.77 -15.19 -14.97
CA TRP A 165 -11.95 -16.01 -13.77
C TRP A 165 -13.19 -16.93 -13.82
N GLN A 166 -14.11 -16.76 -14.77
CA GLN A 166 -15.19 -17.72 -15.01
C GLN A 166 -14.65 -19.05 -15.54
N SER A 167 -13.49 -19.02 -16.22
CA SER A 167 -12.84 -20.24 -16.70
C SER A 167 -12.24 -21.05 -15.54
N PRO A 168 -12.69 -22.29 -15.30
CA PRO A 168 -12.10 -23.15 -14.28
C PRO A 168 -10.64 -23.51 -14.58
N LYS A 169 -10.22 -23.43 -15.85
CA LYS A 169 -8.82 -23.65 -16.24
C LYS A 169 -7.93 -22.51 -15.70
N VAL A 170 -8.36 -21.26 -15.83
CA VAL A 170 -7.64 -20.10 -15.27
C VAL A 170 -7.49 -20.25 -13.76
N ARG A 171 -8.59 -20.59 -13.05
CA ARG A 171 -8.53 -20.80 -11.60
C ARG A 171 -7.55 -21.91 -11.22
N ALA A 172 -7.58 -23.04 -11.94
CA ALA A 172 -6.65 -24.14 -11.68
C ALA A 172 -5.18 -23.72 -11.85
N GLU A 173 -4.85 -22.98 -12.91
CA GLU A 173 -3.49 -22.45 -13.14
C GLU A 173 -3.07 -21.49 -12.02
N ILE A 174 -3.95 -20.58 -11.60
CA ILE A 174 -3.69 -19.66 -10.49
C ILE A 174 -3.42 -20.44 -9.19
N TYR A 175 -4.23 -21.47 -8.90
CA TYR A 175 -4.03 -22.28 -7.69
C TYR A 175 -2.71 -23.07 -7.74
N ASP A 176 -2.27 -23.50 -8.92
CA ASP A 176 -0.96 -24.14 -9.09
C ASP A 176 0.21 -23.16 -8.91
N ILE A 177 0.04 -21.90 -9.31
CA ILE A 177 1.02 -20.84 -9.05
C ILE A 177 1.12 -20.57 -7.55
N LEU A 178 -0.01 -20.43 -6.86
CA LEU A 178 -0.04 -20.21 -5.41
C LEU A 178 0.64 -21.37 -4.66
N ARG A 179 0.30 -22.62 -5.00
CA ARG A 179 0.93 -23.81 -4.41
C ARG A 179 2.43 -23.87 -4.66
N PHE A 180 2.88 -23.55 -5.88
CA PHE A 180 4.31 -23.53 -6.22
C PHE A 180 5.12 -22.66 -5.23
N TRP A 181 4.63 -21.45 -4.91
CA TRP A 181 5.34 -20.56 -3.99
C TRP A 181 5.21 -20.98 -2.52
N LEU A 182 4.05 -21.49 -2.13
CA LEU A 182 3.85 -22.02 -0.78
C LEU A 182 4.69 -23.29 -0.53
N ASP A 183 4.81 -24.17 -1.52
CA ASP A 183 5.69 -25.36 -1.46
C ASP A 183 7.18 -24.98 -1.40
N LYS A 184 7.58 -23.81 -1.94
CA LYS A 184 8.92 -23.24 -1.74
C LYS A 184 9.13 -22.71 -0.32
N GLY A 185 8.06 -22.50 0.46
CA GLY A 185 8.13 -22.01 1.83
C GLY A 185 7.80 -20.52 2.00
N VAL A 186 7.21 -19.86 1.00
CA VAL A 186 6.66 -18.50 1.15
C VAL A 186 5.56 -18.51 2.20
N ASP A 187 5.54 -17.50 3.08
CA ASP A 187 4.62 -17.43 4.23
C ASP A 187 3.24 -16.82 3.88
N GLY A 188 3.02 -16.47 2.63
CA GLY A 188 1.72 -15.97 2.18
C GLY A 188 1.80 -14.92 1.08
N PHE A 189 0.67 -14.25 0.85
CA PHE A 189 0.52 -13.37 -0.30
C PHE A 189 -0.23 -12.06 0.03
N ARG A 190 0.21 -10.99 -0.60
CA ARG A 190 -0.63 -9.83 -0.89
C ARG A 190 -1.20 -10.03 -2.30
N LEU A 191 -2.52 -10.02 -2.41
CA LEU A 191 -3.23 -10.25 -3.66
C LEU A 191 -3.65 -8.91 -4.26
N ASP A 192 -3.01 -8.55 -5.36
CA ASP A 192 -3.22 -7.29 -6.07
C ASP A 192 -4.64 -7.18 -6.62
N SER A 193 -5.24 -5.99 -6.47
CA SER A 193 -6.52 -5.62 -7.08
C SER A 193 -7.59 -6.72 -6.98
N ILE A 194 -7.67 -7.41 -5.85
CA ILE A 194 -8.48 -8.64 -5.71
C ILE A 194 -9.97 -8.45 -6.01
N PRO A 195 -10.63 -7.30 -5.75
CA PRO A 195 -12.02 -7.09 -6.13
C PRO A 195 -12.28 -7.13 -7.64
N TYR A 196 -11.23 -6.95 -8.46
CA TYR A 196 -11.34 -6.90 -9.92
C TYR A 196 -11.30 -8.27 -10.60
N ILE A 197 -10.97 -9.37 -9.89
CA ILE A 197 -10.93 -10.70 -10.50
C ILE A 197 -12.30 -11.15 -11.00
N ALA A 198 -13.40 -10.70 -10.38
CA ALA A 198 -14.76 -10.98 -10.80
C ALA A 198 -15.41 -9.75 -11.40
N LYS A 199 -15.92 -9.90 -12.63
CA LYS A 199 -16.54 -8.85 -13.45
C LYS A 199 -17.92 -9.30 -13.93
N ASP A 200 -18.80 -8.33 -14.15
CA ASP A 200 -20.02 -8.58 -14.90
C ASP A 200 -19.69 -8.70 -16.39
N THR A 201 -19.56 -9.92 -16.88
CA THR A 201 -19.19 -10.22 -18.27
C THR A 201 -20.33 -10.01 -19.28
N SER A 202 -21.51 -9.59 -18.84
CA SER A 202 -22.56 -9.08 -19.74
C SER A 202 -22.23 -7.69 -20.27
N PHE A 203 -21.27 -7.00 -19.65
CA PHE A 203 -20.80 -5.66 -20.01
C PHE A 203 -21.94 -4.68 -20.30
N PRO A 204 -22.85 -4.42 -19.35
CA PRO A 204 -23.98 -3.52 -19.57
C PRO A 204 -23.49 -2.11 -19.90
N GLU A 205 -24.30 -1.35 -20.67
CA GLU A 205 -24.04 0.06 -20.90
C GLU A 205 -24.08 0.84 -19.59
N ILE A 206 -23.11 1.71 -19.37
CA ILE A 206 -23.00 2.55 -18.17
C ILE A 206 -23.40 3.97 -18.53
N ASP A 207 -24.41 4.53 -17.88
CA ASP A 207 -24.75 5.94 -18.01
C ASP A 207 -23.72 6.80 -17.25
N LEU A 208 -22.71 7.31 -17.96
CA LEU A 208 -21.63 8.11 -17.41
C LEU A 208 -22.08 9.43 -16.78
N ARG A 209 -23.31 9.91 -17.12
CA ARG A 209 -23.87 11.12 -16.48
C ARG A 209 -24.40 10.82 -15.09
N LYS A 210 -24.95 9.60 -14.90
CA LYS A 210 -25.45 9.12 -13.63
C LYS A 210 -24.32 8.55 -12.76
N TYR A 211 -23.32 7.94 -13.39
CA TYR A 211 -22.22 7.26 -12.72
C TYR A 211 -20.87 7.77 -13.26
N PRO A 212 -20.42 8.96 -12.84
CA PRO A 212 -19.14 9.54 -13.30
C PRO A 212 -17.92 8.70 -12.88
N ASP A 213 -17.98 8.03 -11.73
CA ASP A 213 -17.00 7.00 -11.35
C ASP A 213 -17.51 5.63 -11.84
N VAL A 214 -16.85 5.11 -12.87
CA VAL A 214 -17.21 3.83 -13.49
C VAL A 214 -16.53 2.63 -12.83
N PHE A 215 -15.52 2.84 -12.02
CA PHE A 215 -14.71 1.77 -11.43
C PHE A 215 -15.49 0.79 -10.54
N PRO A 216 -16.54 1.18 -9.80
CA PRO A 216 -17.38 0.21 -9.09
C PRO A 216 -18.03 -0.86 -9.99
N TYR A 217 -18.15 -0.60 -11.31
CA TYR A 217 -18.65 -1.60 -12.28
C TYR A 217 -17.60 -2.63 -12.70
N TYR A 218 -16.32 -2.39 -12.36
CA TYR A 218 -15.20 -3.25 -12.76
C TYR A 218 -14.80 -4.22 -11.66
N SER A 219 -15.31 -4.01 -10.46
CA SER A 219 -14.96 -4.74 -9.25
C SER A 219 -16.21 -5.31 -8.58
N LEU A 220 -16.02 -6.21 -7.63
CA LEU A 220 -17.08 -6.80 -6.82
C LEU A 220 -18.17 -7.49 -7.67
N GLY A 221 -17.79 -8.02 -8.84
CA GLY A 221 -18.69 -8.68 -9.76
C GLY A 221 -19.26 -10.00 -9.21
N PRO A 222 -20.22 -10.59 -9.95
CA PRO A 222 -20.81 -11.87 -9.58
C PRO A 222 -19.72 -12.95 -9.33
N HIS A 223 -19.96 -13.80 -8.32
CA HIS A 223 -19.06 -14.91 -7.95
C HIS A 223 -17.70 -14.53 -7.35
N LEU A 224 -17.43 -13.24 -7.04
CA LEU A 224 -16.16 -12.85 -6.40
C LEU A 224 -15.90 -13.69 -5.13
N HIS A 225 -16.84 -13.69 -4.23
CA HIS A 225 -16.74 -14.43 -2.96
C HIS A 225 -16.72 -15.95 -3.15
N ASP A 226 -17.38 -16.46 -4.17
CA ASP A 226 -17.30 -17.89 -4.54
C ASP A 226 -15.86 -18.24 -4.95
N TYR A 227 -15.19 -17.38 -5.76
CA TYR A 227 -13.79 -17.58 -6.17
C TYR A 227 -12.81 -17.47 -5.00
N LEU A 228 -13.02 -16.52 -4.09
CA LEU A 228 -12.18 -16.37 -2.89
C LEU A 228 -12.32 -17.57 -1.95
N HIS A 229 -13.55 -18.02 -1.72
CA HIS A 229 -13.82 -19.22 -0.92
C HIS A 229 -13.23 -20.48 -1.58
N GLU A 230 -13.37 -20.64 -2.91
CA GLU A 230 -12.75 -21.72 -3.66
C GLU A 230 -11.22 -21.69 -3.51
N MET A 231 -10.59 -20.51 -3.66
CA MET A 231 -9.15 -20.33 -3.51
C MET A 231 -8.67 -20.71 -2.10
N ASN A 232 -9.41 -20.31 -1.07
CA ASN A 232 -9.11 -20.69 0.30
C ASN A 232 -9.18 -22.21 0.48
N ARG A 233 -10.29 -22.83 0.07
CA ARG A 233 -10.51 -24.29 0.17
C ARG A 233 -9.44 -25.09 -0.60
N GLU A 234 -9.09 -24.66 -1.80
CA GLU A 234 -8.17 -25.41 -2.68
C GLU A 234 -6.69 -25.17 -2.35
N VAL A 235 -6.38 -24.00 -1.74
CA VAL A 235 -5.00 -23.60 -1.47
C VAL A 235 -4.80 -23.22 -0.01
N PHE A 236 -5.26 -22.05 0.42
CA PHE A 236 -4.80 -21.42 1.66
C PHE A 236 -5.08 -22.24 2.90
N SER A 237 -6.24 -22.90 3.01
CA SER A 237 -6.58 -23.77 4.15
C SER A 237 -5.66 -24.98 4.32
N ARG A 238 -4.80 -25.26 3.34
CA ARG A 238 -3.87 -26.41 3.36
C ARG A 238 -2.45 -26.04 3.78
N TYR A 239 -2.18 -24.75 4.01
CA TYR A 239 -0.87 -24.23 4.38
C TYR A 239 -0.97 -23.32 5.61
N ASP A 240 0.13 -23.21 6.36
CA ASP A 240 0.29 -22.17 7.39
C ASP A 240 0.77 -20.89 6.69
N CYS A 241 -0.17 -20.14 6.14
CA CYS A 241 0.12 -18.94 5.37
C CYS A 241 -0.81 -17.79 5.77
N THR A 242 -0.44 -16.57 5.40
CA THR A 242 -1.22 -15.35 5.62
C THR A 242 -1.59 -14.71 4.29
N THR A 243 -2.84 -14.28 4.17
CA THR A 243 -3.37 -13.64 2.97
C THR A 243 -3.87 -12.23 3.26
N VAL A 244 -3.54 -11.29 2.36
CA VAL A 244 -4.09 -9.95 2.39
C VAL A 244 -4.51 -9.55 0.99
N GLY A 245 -5.78 -9.20 0.81
CA GLY A 245 -6.30 -8.69 -0.47
C GLY A 245 -6.17 -7.17 -0.53
N GLU A 246 -5.77 -6.64 -1.67
CA GLU A 246 -5.91 -5.21 -1.94
C GLU A 246 -7.35 -4.88 -2.32
N GLY A 247 -8.05 -4.19 -1.43
CA GLY A 247 -9.47 -3.87 -1.54
C GLY A 247 -9.74 -2.46 -2.06
N SER A 248 -9.20 -2.11 -3.24
CA SER A 248 -9.51 -0.83 -3.88
C SER A 248 -11.01 -0.72 -4.19
N LYS A 249 -11.58 0.49 -4.02
CA LYS A 249 -13.00 0.77 -4.25
C LYS A 249 -14.00 -0.12 -3.47
N THR A 250 -13.54 -0.69 -2.35
CA THR A 250 -14.36 -1.52 -1.47
C THR A 250 -14.82 -0.70 -0.27
N ALA A 251 -16.12 -0.60 -0.07
CA ALA A 251 -16.71 0.05 1.10
C ALA A 251 -16.62 -0.85 2.35
N PRO A 252 -16.66 -0.29 3.58
CA PRO A 252 -16.59 -1.09 4.81
C PRO A 252 -17.63 -2.22 4.87
N GLU A 253 -18.86 -1.97 4.39
CA GLU A 253 -19.97 -2.93 4.37
C GLU A 253 -19.73 -4.14 3.46
N GLU A 254 -18.86 -3.99 2.46
CA GLU A 254 -18.43 -5.08 1.60
C GLU A 254 -17.09 -5.68 2.09
N GLY A 255 -16.22 -4.85 2.66
CA GLY A 255 -14.87 -5.24 3.07
C GLY A 255 -14.85 -6.36 4.11
N TRP A 256 -15.80 -6.39 5.06
CA TRP A 256 -15.88 -7.44 6.07
C TRP A 256 -16.10 -8.83 5.44
N LYS A 257 -16.78 -8.92 4.29
CA LYS A 257 -17.05 -10.20 3.62
C LYS A 257 -15.78 -10.93 3.20
N PHE A 258 -14.72 -10.19 2.89
CA PHE A 258 -13.43 -10.78 2.51
C PHE A 258 -12.71 -11.45 3.68
N ILE A 259 -12.95 -10.98 4.91
CA ILE A 259 -12.12 -11.29 6.07
C ILE A 259 -12.89 -11.85 7.27
N ALA A 260 -14.20 -11.99 7.16
CA ALA A 260 -15.00 -12.64 8.20
C ALA A 260 -14.60 -14.11 8.33
N PRO A 261 -14.21 -14.58 9.55
CA PRO A 261 -13.66 -15.93 9.73
C PRO A 261 -14.58 -17.06 9.25
N GLU A 262 -15.90 -16.88 9.42
CA GLU A 262 -16.90 -17.86 8.98
C GLU A 262 -17.03 -18.00 7.47
N ARG A 263 -16.55 -17.02 6.70
CA ARG A 263 -16.58 -17.04 5.24
C ARG A 263 -15.41 -17.80 4.63
N GLN A 264 -14.31 -17.94 5.37
CA GLN A 264 -13.13 -18.68 4.91
C GLN A 264 -12.65 -18.19 3.53
N GLU A 265 -12.38 -16.89 3.41
CA GLU A 265 -11.88 -16.26 2.20
C GLU A 265 -10.42 -15.80 2.40
N LEU A 266 -10.19 -14.58 2.91
CA LEU A 266 -8.88 -14.02 3.18
C LEU A 266 -8.72 -13.71 4.68
N ASP A 267 -7.48 -13.54 5.16
CA ASP A 267 -7.22 -13.17 6.55
C ASP A 267 -7.35 -11.66 6.78
N MET A 268 -6.95 -10.86 5.80
CA MET A 268 -6.94 -9.40 5.89
C MET A 268 -7.34 -8.76 4.55
N LEU A 269 -7.83 -7.52 4.64
CA LEU A 269 -8.09 -6.66 3.49
C LEU A 269 -7.33 -5.34 3.65
N TYR A 270 -6.52 -4.97 2.67
CA TYR A 270 -5.81 -3.70 2.56
C TYR A 270 -6.71 -2.68 1.86
N HIS A 271 -7.52 -1.94 2.61
CA HIS A 271 -8.52 -1.02 2.07
C HIS A 271 -7.95 0.36 1.72
N PHE A 272 -8.57 1.08 0.79
CA PHE A 272 -8.09 2.38 0.32
C PHE A 272 -8.68 3.59 1.06
N GLY A 273 -9.36 3.40 2.18
CA GLY A 273 -10.00 4.49 2.90
C GLY A 273 -9.09 5.68 3.18
N ALA A 274 -7.87 5.46 3.67
CA ALA A 274 -6.90 6.54 3.89
C ALA A 274 -6.38 7.15 2.58
N ALA A 275 -6.26 6.33 1.51
CA ALA A 275 -5.82 6.80 0.21
C ALA A 275 -6.83 7.78 -0.42
N ASP A 276 -8.11 7.54 -0.23
CA ASP A 276 -9.19 8.32 -0.84
C ASP A 276 -9.49 9.63 -0.09
N ILE A 277 -9.13 9.76 1.20
CA ILE A 277 -9.43 10.94 2.02
C ILE A 277 -9.04 12.27 1.37
N ARG A 278 -7.88 12.35 0.71
CA ARG A 278 -7.41 13.58 0.09
C ARG A 278 -8.18 13.94 -1.19
N ASN A 279 -8.80 12.96 -1.83
CA ASN A 279 -9.49 13.12 -3.11
C ASN A 279 -10.96 13.56 -2.93
N GLU A 280 -11.54 13.35 -1.75
CA GLU A 280 -12.96 13.58 -1.47
C GLU A 280 -13.24 14.87 -0.71
N THR A 281 -12.20 15.53 -0.19
CA THR A 281 -12.40 16.68 0.69
C THR A 281 -12.15 18.01 -0.03
N GLU A 282 -13.12 18.90 0.08
CA GLU A 282 -12.97 20.32 -0.19
C GLU A 282 -11.80 20.91 0.61
N ALA A 283 -11.23 21.94 0.04
CA ALA A 283 -10.03 22.68 0.46
C ALA A 283 -9.66 22.63 1.94
N ASP A 284 -8.33 22.70 2.18
CA ASP A 284 -7.68 22.93 3.46
C ASP A 284 -8.55 23.76 4.41
N ASP A 285 -8.80 23.27 5.61
CA ASP A 285 -9.37 24.12 6.64
C ASP A 285 -8.28 25.10 7.13
N PRO A 286 -8.33 26.39 6.76
CA PRO A 286 -7.30 27.35 7.14
C PRO A 286 -7.17 27.54 8.66
N ALA A 287 -8.21 27.17 9.40
CA ALA A 287 -8.22 27.27 10.85
C ALA A 287 -7.28 26.25 11.49
N THR A 288 -7.25 25.03 10.96
CA THR A 288 -6.40 23.93 11.48
C THR A 288 -5.01 23.91 10.84
N GLY A 289 -4.86 24.32 9.59
CA GLY A 289 -3.65 24.19 8.79
C GLY A 289 -3.37 22.75 8.35
N ILE A 290 -4.36 21.85 8.41
CA ILE A 290 -4.27 20.45 7.92
C ILE A 290 -4.77 20.45 6.48
N PRO A 291 -4.00 19.88 5.50
CA PRO A 291 -4.38 19.93 4.08
C PRO A 291 -5.41 18.88 3.66
N TYR A 292 -6.16 18.33 4.61
CA TYR A 292 -7.23 17.33 4.40
C TYR A 292 -8.19 17.33 5.60
N SER A 293 -9.33 16.66 5.49
CA SER A 293 -10.27 16.54 6.62
C SER A 293 -9.83 15.48 7.63
N LEU A 294 -9.31 15.90 8.77
CA LEU A 294 -9.02 14.98 9.88
C LEU A 294 -10.29 14.30 10.40
N LEU A 295 -11.44 14.98 10.35
CA LEU A 295 -12.72 14.40 10.76
C LEU A 295 -13.13 13.25 9.83
N ALA A 296 -12.89 13.39 8.51
CA ALA A 296 -13.13 12.30 7.56
C ALA A 296 -12.20 11.12 7.83
N LEU A 297 -10.91 11.35 8.10
CA LEU A 297 -9.94 10.31 8.44
C LEU A 297 -10.35 9.54 9.72
N LYS A 298 -10.77 10.24 10.78
CA LYS A 298 -11.27 9.66 12.03
C LYS A 298 -12.49 8.79 11.80
N ARG A 299 -13.46 9.29 11.03
CA ARG A 299 -14.69 8.58 10.68
C ARG A 299 -14.39 7.31 9.91
N MET A 300 -13.55 7.42 8.88
CA MET A 300 -13.14 6.29 8.06
C MET A 300 -12.56 5.14 8.90
N TYR A 301 -11.59 5.43 9.79
CA TYR A 301 -11.02 4.39 10.66
C TYR A 301 -12.05 3.80 11.63
N ALA A 302 -12.95 4.60 12.16
CA ALA A 302 -14.01 4.11 13.05
C ALA A 302 -15.03 3.22 12.32
N GLU A 303 -15.40 3.58 11.10
CA GLU A 303 -16.32 2.79 10.26
C GLU A 303 -15.70 1.46 9.86
N TRP A 304 -14.42 1.45 9.44
CA TRP A 304 -13.71 0.21 9.13
C TRP A 304 -13.52 -0.68 10.36
N ASP A 305 -13.13 -0.14 11.51
CA ASP A 305 -12.99 -0.93 12.75
C ASP A 305 -14.33 -1.55 13.17
N ALA A 306 -15.41 -0.80 13.05
CA ALA A 306 -16.76 -1.29 13.35
C ALA A 306 -17.23 -2.36 12.35
N ALA A 307 -16.93 -2.20 11.05
CA ALA A 307 -17.35 -3.12 10.01
C ALA A 307 -16.61 -4.46 10.05
N VAL A 308 -15.32 -4.45 10.43
CA VAL A 308 -14.47 -5.66 10.49
C VAL A 308 -15.00 -6.71 11.49
N GLY A 309 -15.69 -6.29 12.56
CA GLY A 309 -16.24 -7.22 13.56
C GLY A 309 -15.17 -8.15 14.15
N ASP A 310 -15.39 -9.47 14.03
CA ASP A 310 -14.44 -10.51 14.47
C ASP A 310 -13.26 -10.73 13.51
N GLY A 311 -13.27 -10.09 12.35
CA GLY A 311 -12.15 -10.10 11.42
C GLY A 311 -10.97 -9.25 11.92
N TRP A 312 -9.87 -9.23 11.11
CA TRP A 312 -8.65 -8.56 11.52
C TRP A 312 -8.32 -7.38 10.60
N PRO A 313 -8.27 -6.12 11.13
CA PRO A 313 -8.03 -4.93 10.31
C PRO A 313 -6.57 -4.76 9.90
N THR A 314 -6.35 -4.10 8.77
CA THR A 314 -5.06 -3.54 8.36
C THR A 314 -5.00 -2.04 8.65
N ILE A 315 -3.80 -1.53 8.88
CA ILE A 315 -3.59 -0.11 9.13
C ILE A 315 -2.39 0.36 8.31
N TYR A 316 -2.56 1.44 7.57
CA TYR A 316 -1.49 2.08 6.80
C TYR A 316 -1.84 3.53 6.47
N LEU A 317 -0.83 4.32 6.12
CA LEU A 317 -0.98 5.69 5.59
C LEU A 317 -0.28 5.89 4.25
N GLY A 318 0.59 4.97 3.85
CA GLY A 318 1.31 5.01 2.59
C GLY A 318 1.65 3.61 2.05
N ASN A 319 1.89 3.54 0.75
CA ASN A 319 2.40 2.38 0.03
C ASN A 319 3.10 2.87 -1.25
N HIS A 320 3.54 1.94 -2.10
CA HIS A 320 4.20 2.25 -3.38
C HIS A 320 3.32 2.96 -4.42
N ASP A 321 2.01 3.07 -4.20
CA ASP A 321 1.04 3.75 -5.06
C ASP A 321 0.52 5.07 -4.48
N GLN A 322 1.07 5.50 -3.34
CA GLN A 322 0.70 6.72 -2.65
C GLN A 322 1.93 7.60 -2.42
N PRO A 323 1.77 8.92 -2.27
CA PRO A 323 2.89 9.76 -1.85
C PRO A 323 3.37 9.38 -0.45
N ARG A 324 4.57 9.83 -0.07
CA ARG A 324 5.13 9.58 1.26
C ARG A 324 4.20 10.08 2.36
N MET A 325 3.99 9.27 3.40
CA MET A 325 3.02 9.57 4.46
C MET A 325 3.32 10.88 5.19
N VAL A 326 4.60 11.23 5.39
CA VAL A 326 5.01 12.47 6.06
C VAL A 326 4.60 13.69 5.22
N SER A 327 4.84 13.66 3.90
CA SER A 327 4.45 14.75 3.00
C SER A 327 2.94 14.88 2.85
N ARG A 328 2.20 13.79 3.02
CA ARG A 328 0.75 13.75 2.82
C ARG A 328 -0.05 14.04 4.08
N PHE A 329 0.28 13.39 5.19
CA PHE A 329 -0.48 13.43 6.45
C PHE A 329 0.23 14.19 7.57
N GLY A 330 1.52 14.46 7.43
CA GLY A 330 2.35 15.25 8.32
C GLY A 330 2.76 16.57 7.70
N SER A 331 4.04 16.90 7.87
CA SER A 331 4.68 18.04 7.23
C SER A 331 6.12 17.67 6.90
N ASP A 332 6.54 17.92 5.67
CA ASP A 332 7.94 17.78 5.26
C ASP A 332 8.76 19.07 5.36
N ALA A 333 8.17 20.14 5.94
CA ALA A 333 8.92 21.31 6.33
C ALA A 333 10.00 20.92 7.35
N PRO A 334 11.26 21.39 7.20
CA PRO A 334 12.38 20.95 8.03
C PRO A 334 12.16 21.02 9.54
N GLU A 335 11.45 22.04 10.00
CA GLU A 335 11.11 22.26 11.42
C GLU A 335 10.07 21.26 11.97
N TRP A 336 9.24 20.66 11.11
CA TRP A 336 8.14 19.79 11.51
C TRP A 336 8.28 18.33 11.06
N ARG A 337 9.16 18.04 10.10
CA ARG A 337 9.30 16.71 9.50
C ARG A 337 9.45 15.62 10.57
N ASP A 338 10.41 15.73 11.44
CA ASP A 338 10.70 14.71 12.45
C ASP A 338 9.57 14.54 13.46
N LEU A 339 8.98 15.67 13.90
CA LEU A 339 7.89 15.64 14.87
C LEU A 339 6.64 14.99 14.27
N SER A 340 6.27 15.38 13.02
CA SER A 340 5.12 14.80 12.35
C SER A 340 5.34 13.33 11.98
N ALA A 341 6.55 12.93 11.54
CA ALA A 341 6.90 11.54 11.27
C ALA A 341 6.75 10.66 12.54
N LYS A 342 7.24 11.14 13.68
CA LYS A 342 7.08 10.45 14.96
C LYS A 342 5.62 10.36 15.40
N MET A 343 4.82 11.43 15.21
CA MET A 343 3.39 11.43 15.51
C MET A 343 2.65 10.40 14.65
N LEU A 344 2.93 10.33 13.32
CA LEU A 344 2.37 9.34 12.42
C LEU A 344 2.80 7.91 12.78
N THR A 345 4.05 7.74 13.24
CA THR A 345 4.54 6.46 13.77
C THR A 345 3.72 6.02 14.99
N MET A 346 3.45 6.92 15.92
CA MET A 346 2.60 6.64 17.07
C MET A 346 1.19 6.24 16.61
N PHE A 347 0.61 6.97 15.67
CA PHE A 347 -0.70 6.66 15.11
C PHE A 347 -0.75 5.21 14.61
N LEU A 348 0.10 4.86 13.64
CA LEU A 348 0.08 3.53 13.01
C LEU A 348 0.34 2.39 14.00
N LEU A 349 1.28 2.58 14.93
CA LEU A 349 1.74 1.50 15.80
C LEU A 349 0.95 1.38 17.12
N THR A 350 0.01 2.29 17.41
CA THR A 350 -0.88 2.17 18.59
C THR A 350 -2.33 1.88 18.22
N MET A 351 -2.67 1.84 16.91
CA MET A 351 -3.98 1.41 16.42
C MET A 351 -4.17 -0.11 16.50
N ARG A 352 -5.43 -0.56 16.49
CA ARG A 352 -5.83 -1.98 16.40
C ARG A 352 -5.51 -2.51 15.01
N GLY A 353 -4.96 -3.73 14.92
CA GLY A 353 -4.74 -4.42 13.65
C GLY A 353 -3.28 -4.57 13.26
N THR A 354 -3.03 -4.99 12.02
CA THR A 354 -1.69 -5.18 11.47
C THR A 354 -1.24 -3.92 10.72
N PRO A 355 -0.19 -3.23 11.20
CA PRO A 355 0.41 -2.11 10.47
C PRO A 355 1.16 -2.59 9.22
N TYR A 356 0.91 -1.93 8.09
CA TYR A 356 1.66 -2.05 6.86
C TYR A 356 2.54 -0.81 6.72
N TRP A 357 3.84 -1.02 6.59
CA TRP A 357 4.87 0.00 6.66
C TRP A 357 5.70 0.04 5.39
N LEU A 358 5.72 1.15 4.68
CA LEU A 358 6.54 1.30 3.47
C LEU A 358 7.99 1.60 3.84
N ALA A 359 8.94 0.91 3.22
CA ALA A 359 10.38 1.14 3.39
C ALA A 359 10.74 2.63 3.22
N GLY A 360 11.41 3.18 4.24
CA GLY A 360 11.82 4.59 4.30
C GLY A 360 10.88 5.50 5.10
N ASP A 361 9.67 5.08 5.41
CA ASP A 361 8.77 5.86 6.26
C ASP A 361 9.27 5.93 7.71
N GLU A 362 10.05 4.92 8.16
CA GLU A 362 10.74 4.93 9.46
C GLU A 362 11.87 5.95 9.56
N LEU A 363 12.35 6.46 8.42
CA LEU A 363 13.29 7.59 8.35
C LEU A 363 12.58 8.94 8.19
N GLY A 364 11.28 8.96 8.02
CA GLY A 364 10.57 10.15 7.61
C GLY A 364 10.97 10.63 6.21
N MET A 365 11.20 9.71 5.26
CA MET A 365 11.42 10.05 3.85
C MET A 365 10.25 10.84 3.31
N THR A 366 10.53 11.85 2.48
CA THR A 366 9.55 12.79 1.95
C THR A 366 9.37 12.64 0.44
N ASN A 367 8.35 13.28 -0.12
CA ASN A 367 8.19 13.40 -1.56
C ASN A 367 9.43 14.06 -2.21
N ILE A 368 9.85 13.54 -3.36
CA ILE A 368 10.96 14.14 -4.14
C ILE A 368 10.50 15.33 -4.97
N ARG A 369 9.22 15.36 -5.37
CA ARG A 369 8.61 16.40 -6.20
C ARG A 369 9.36 16.62 -7.52
N PHE A 370 9.34 15.62 -8.40
CA PHE A 370 9.88 15.75 -9.76
C PHE A 370 9.21 16.90 -10.51
N THR A 371 9.98 17.68 -11.25
CA THR A 371 9.50 18.88 -11.92
C THR A 371 9.29 18.71 -13.41
N ARG A 372 9.81 17.62 -14.00
CA ARG A 372 9.74 17.34 -15.44
C ARG A 372 9.25 15.93 -15.68
N ILE A 373 8.49 15.74 -16.76
CA ILE A 373 7.90 14.43 -17.10
C ILE A 373 8.95 13.34 -17.33
N GLU A 374 10.13 13.68 -17.80
CA GLU A 374 11.22 12.73 -18.06
C GLU A 374 11.82 12.15 -16.79
N GLU A 375 11.55 12.75 -15.64
CA GLU A 375 11.99 12.25 -14.32
C GLU A 375 11.05 11.18 -13.75
N TYR A 376 9.81 11.10 -14.25
CA TYR A 376 8.84 10.08 -13.86
C TYR A 376 9.03 8.80 -14.65
N ASP A 377 8.88 7.66 -14.00
CA ASP A 377 8.82 6.34 -14.65
C ASP A 377 7.41 5.74 -14.65
N ASP A 378 6.57 6.20 -13.77
CA ASP A 378 5.20 5.75 -13.60
C ASP A 378 4.36 5.82 -14.87
N ILE A 379 3.76 4.69 -15.27
CA ILE A 379 2.97 4.56 -16.50
C ILE A 379 1.73 5.46 -16.48
N ASP A 380 1.06 5.57 -15.33
CA ASP A 380 -0.13 6.40 -15.18
C ASP A 380 0.20 7.87 -15.41
N THR A 381 1.19 8.39 -14.70
CA THR A 381 1.67 9.77 -14.86
C THR A 381 2.09 10.07 -16.29
N ARG A 382 2.88 9.20 -16.92
CA ARG A 382 3.36 9.37 -18.30
C ARG A 382 2.22 9.35 -19.32
N ASN A 383 1.27 8.44 -19.18
CA ASN A 383 0.16 8.30 -20.12
C ASN A 383 -0.85 9.44 -19.98
N HIS A 384 -1.18 9.88 -18.76
CA HIS A 384 -2.02 11.05 -18.54
C HIS A 384 -1.38 12.34 -19.06
N TYR A 385 -0.07 12.53 -18.84
CA TYR A 385 0.64 13.66 -19.41
C TYR A 385 0.57 13.69 -20.95
N ARG A 386 0.81 12.55 -21.62
CA ARG A 386 0.70 12.43 -23.08
C ARG A 386 -0.72 12.71 -23.58
N LYS A 387 -1.72 12.24 -22.85
CA LYS A 387 -3.13 12.52 -23.14
C LYS A 387 -3.41 14.02 -23.07
N LEU A 388 -3.04 14.68 -21.97
CA LEU A 388 -3.22 16.12 -21.78
C LEU A 388 -2.50 16.92 -22.88
N LEU A 389 -1.26 16.56 -23.20
CA LEU A 389 -0.51 17.22 -24.28
C LEU A 389 -1.23 17.12 -25.63
N ARG A 390 -1.78 15.96 -25.97
CA ARG A 390 -2.54 15.73 -27.22
C ARG A 390 -3.86 16.50 -27.24
N GLU A 391 -4.52 16.63 -26.10
CA GLU A 391 -5.81 17.31 -25.95
C GLU A 391 -5.69 18.81 -25.71
N GLY A 392 -4.47 19.35 -25.60
CA GLY A 392 -4.19 20.76 -25.34
C GLY A 392 -4.53 21.18 -23.89
N GLY A 393 -4.48 20.23 -22.95
CA GLY A 393 -4.70 20.48 -21.54
C GLY A 393 -3.49 21.13 -20.83
N ASP A 394 -3.67 21.50 -19.56
CA ASP A 394 -2.63 22.15 -18.75
C ASP A 394 -1.66 21.11 -18.15
N THR A 395 -0.56 20.87 -18.86
CA THR A 395 0.49 19.92 -18.43
C THR A 395 1.34 20.47 -17.27
N GLU A 396 1.41 21.79 -17.09
CA GLU A 396 2.16 22.39 -15.97
C GLU A 396 1.38 22.21 -14.67
N GLN A 397 0.06 22.44 -14.68
CA GLN A 397 -0.79 22.16 -13.53
C GLN A 397 -0.72 20.68 -13.17
N PHE A 398 -0.84 19.80 -14.14
CA PHE A 398 -0.74 18.36 -13.93
C PHE A 398 0.59 17.98 -13.24
N LEU A 399 1.73 18.50 -13.70
CA LEU A 399 3.01 18.23 -13.04
C LEU A 399 3.07 18.77 -11.60
N ARG A 400 2.49 19.94 -11.33
CA ARG A 400 2.38 20.45 -9.95
C ARG A 400 1.55 19.52 -9.05
N GLU A 401 0.47 18.97 -9.60
CA GLU A 401 -0.34 17.97 -8.87
C GLU A 401 0.47 16.68 -8.62
N GLN A 402 1.19 16.19 -9.64
CA GLN A 402 2.02 14.97 -9.50
C GLN A 402 3.18 15.13 -8.49
N GLN A 403 3.68 16.34 -8.24
CA GLN A 403 4.64 16.60 -7.18
C GLN A 403 4.11 16.20 -5.81
N GLU A 404 2.80 16.33 -5.59
CA GLU A 404 2.15 16.02 -4.32
C GLU A 404 1.59 14.59 -4.28
N ILE A 405 0.98 14.11 -5.39
CA ILE A 405 0.24 12.83 -5.39
C ILE A 405 0.88 11.72 -6.21
N GLY A 406 1.89 12.02 -7.04
CA GLY A 406 2.50 11.05 -7.95
C GLY A 406 3.12 9.86 -7.23
N ARG A 407 2.91 8.65 -7.77
CA ARG A 407 3.36 7.38 -7.19
C ARG A 407 4.88 7.29 -7.05
N ASP A 408 5.63 7.88 -7.99
CA ASP A 408 7.10 7.85 -7.96
C ASP A 408 7.73 8.58 -6.77
N ASN A 409 6.97 9.43 -6.05
CA ASN A 409 7.42 9.99 -4.79
C ASN A 409 7.74 8.91 -3.73
N ALA A 410 6.99 7.81 -3.72
CA ALA A 410 7.19 6.67 -2.82
C ALA A 410 8.24 5.68 -3.32
N ARG A 411 8.57 5.73 -4.62
CA ARG A 411 9.42 4.74 -5.32
C ARG A 411 10.87 5.17 -5.47
N THR A 412 11.25 6.33 -4.93
CA THR A 412 12.66 6.79 -4.92
C THR A 412 13.55 5.82 -4.15
N PRO A 413 14.85 5.71 -4.51
CA PRO A 413 15.80 4.86 -3.81
C PRO A 413 15.82 5.12 -2.31
N TYR A 414 15.93 4.03 -1.53
CA TYR A 414 16.05 4.08 -0.08
C TYR A 414 17.34 4.81 0.34
N GLN A 415 17.25 5.64 1.37
CA GLN A 415 18.33 6.51 1.82
C GLN A 415 19.15 5.84 2.94
N TRP A 416 20.16 5.03 2.55
CA TRP A 416 21.02 4.33 3.50
C TRP A 416 22.03 5.24 4.18
N ASP A 417 22.63 6.18 3.43
CA ASP A 417 23.62 7.12 3.93
C ASP A 417 23.64 8.44 3.12
N GLY A 418 24.57 9.35 3.50
CA GLY A 418 24.72 10.65 2.85
C GLY A 418 25.62 10.67 1.60
N THR A 419 26.02 9.52 1.04
CA THR A 419 26.85 9.45 -0.18
C THR A 419 26.06 9.76 -1.45
N LEU A 420 26.76 9.88 -2.61
CA LEU A 420 26.20 10.37 -3.88
C LEU A 420 24.85 9.76 -4.27
N TYR A 421 24.66 8.46 -4.10
CA TYR A 421 23.42 7.73 -4.40
C TYR A 421 22.82 7.13 -3.12
N ALA A 422 22.97 7.86 -2.00
CA ALA A 422 22.38 7.51 -0.71
C ALA A 422 22.80 6.12 -0.18
N GLY A 423 23.96 5.58 -0.58
CA GLY A 423 24.36 4.21 -0.25
C GLY A 423 23.47 3.13 -0.87
N PHE A 424 22.50 3.51 -1.70
CA PHE A 424 21.66 2.60 -2.44
C PHE A 424 22.45 1.83 -3.51
N SER A 425 23.26 2.55 -4.30
CA SER A 425 24.07 2.04 -5.40
C SER A 425 25.36 2.82 -5.54
N THR A 426 26.35 2.30 -6.29
CA THR A 426 27.50 3.05 -6.79
C THR A 426 27.28 3.54 -8.23
N ALA A 427 26.32 2.96 -8.95
CA ALA A 427 25.85 3.41 -10.27
C ALA A 427 24.69 4.38 -10.16
N LYS A 428 24.36 5.05 -11.29
CA LYS A 428 23.20 5.96 -11.35
C LYS A 428 21.91 5.16 -11.15
N PRO A 429 21.10 5.47 -10.10
CA PRO A 429 19.85 4.78 -9.86
C PRO A 429 18.82 4.99 -10.95
N TRP A 430 17.91 4.03 -11.14
CA TRP A 430 16.80 4.05 -12.09
C TRP A 430 15.86 5.24 -11.90
N LEU A 431 15.59 5.65 -10.65
CA LEU A 431 14.99 6.93 -10.27
C LEU A 431 16.01 7.76 -9.49
N ARG A 432 15.88 9.07 -9.58
CA ARG A 432 16.74 10.02 -8.85
C ARG A 432 16.53 9.88 -7.34
N VAL A 433 17.63 9.84 -6.60
CA VAL A 433 17.62 9.91 -5.13
C VAL A 433 17.08 11.26 -4.67
N ASN A 434 16.28 11.27 -3.61
CA ASN A 434 15.80 12.51 -3.01
C ASN A 434 16.98 13.34 -2.49
N PRO A 435 17.09 14.62 -2.86
CA PRO A 435 18.22 15.47 -2.48
C PRO A 435 18.44 15.59 -0.97
N ASN A 436 17.41 15.36 -0.16
CA ASN A 436 17.52 15.45 1.30
C ASN A 436 18.23 14.24 1.94
N HIS A 437 18.71 13.26 1.17
CA HIS A 437 19.40 12.07 1.69
C HIS A 437 20.66 12.39 2.51
N THR A 438 21.26 13.55 2.33
CA THR A 438 22.40 13.99 3.16
C THR A 438 22.01 14.22 4.62
N GLU A 439 20.73 14.49 4.88
CA GLU A 439 20.17 14.74 6.21
C GLU A 439 19.27 13.61 6.68
N VAL A 440 18.47 13.04 5.79
CA VAL A 440 17.50 11.98 6.06
C VAL A 440 18.07 10.67 5.53
N ASN A 441 18.69 9.88 6.40
CA ASN A 441 19.23 8.58 6.02
C ASN A 441 19.45 7.66 7.23
N ALA A 442 19.45 6.35 6.97
CA ALA A 442 19.55 5.32 8.01
C ALA A 442 20.84 5.43 8.84
N ALA A 443 21.99 5.66 8.19
CA ALA A 443 23.29 5.70 8.90
C ALA A 443 23.35 6.85 9.92
N ARG A 444 22.85 8.02 9.55
CA ARG A 444 22.80 9.17 10.45
C ARG A 444 21.80 8.95 11.58
N GLU A 445 20.61 8.46 11.25
CA GLU A 445 19.53 8.30 12.23
C GLU A 445 19.79 7.17 13.23
N LEU A 446 20.51 6.12 12.85
CA LEU A 446 20.95 5.08 13.79
C LEU A 446 21.87 5.64 14.90
N CYS A 447 22.63 6.69 14.60
CA CYS A 447 23.53 7.32 15.55
C CYS A 447 22.85 8.37 16.46
N ASP A 448 21.67 8.83 16.10
CA ASP A 448 20.92 9.84 16.86
C ASP A 448 19.80 9.16 17.67
N PRO A 449 19.90 9.11 19.02
CA PRO A 449 18.88 8.48 19.86
C PRO A 449 17.50 9.13 19.75
N ASP A 450 17.43 10.40 19.31
CA ASP A 450 16.20 11.16 19.16
C ASP A 450 15.67 11.20 17.72
N SER A 451 16.31 10.47 16.78
CA SER A 451 15.89 10.37 15.39
C SER A 451 14.49 9.75 15.23
N VAL A 452 13.92 9.89 14.01
CA VAL A 452 12.65 9.23 13.62
C VAL A 452 12.81 7.71 13.68
N LEU A 453 13.93 7.18 13.16
CA LEU A 453 14.24 5.75 13.15
C LEU A 453 14.31 5.14 14.55
N ASN A 454 15.05 5.76 15.46
CA ASN A 454 15.17 5.25 16.83
C ASN A 454 13.86 5.44 17.60
N PHE A 455 13.07 6.44 17.28
CA PHE A 455 11.70 6.57 17.79
C PHE A 455 10.82 5.42 17.28
N PHE A 456 10.85 5.11 15.99
CA PHE A 456 10.14 3.95 15.42
C PHE A 456 10.49 2.65 16.17
N ARG A 457 11.77 2.37 16.38
CA ARG A 457 12.22 1.18 17.13
C ARG A 457 11.65 1.14 18.55
N ARG A 458 11.59 2.28 19.25
CA ARG A 458 10.99 2.36 20.59
C ARG A 458 9.49 2.03 20.54
N VAL A 459 8.75 2.56 19.57
CA VAL A 459 7.31 2.29 19.45
C VAL A 459 7.05 0.82 19.08
N VAL A 460 7.87 0.24 18.21
CA VAL A 460 7.81 -1.20 17.86
C VAL A 460 7.99 -2.06 19.11
N THR A 461 9.00 -1.77 19.91
CA THR A 461 9.26 -2.48 21.17
C THR A 461 8.08 -2.34 22.13
N LEU A 462 7.60 -1.13 22.33
CA LEU A 462 6.46 -0.85 23.20
C LEU A 462 5.20 -1.60 22.75
N ARG A 463 4.90 -1.64 21.44
CA ARG A 463 3.78 -2.39 20.88
C ARG A 463 3.87 -3.89 21.19
N LYS A 464 5.08 -4.47 21.15
CA LYS A 464 5.33 -5.89 21.48
C LYS A 464 5.16 -6.17 22.97
N GLU A 465 5.56 -5.25 23.82
CA GLU A 465 5.46 -5.37 25.30
C GLU A 465 4.03 -5.13 25.80
N HIS A 466 3.17 -4.50 25.00
CA HIS A 466 1.81 -4.13 25.37
C HIS A 466 0.77 -4.73 24.41
N PRO A 467 0.43 -6.03 24.55
CA PRO A 467 -0.52 -6.72 23.65
C PRO A 467 -1.89 -6.04 23.52
N ASP A 468 -2.36 -5.35 24.58
CA ASP A 468 -3.63 -4.63 24.55
C ASP A 468 -3.61 -3.45 23.55
N LEU A 469 -2.43 -2.94 23.16
CA LEU A 469 -2.32 -2.00 22.01
C LEU A 469 -2.61 -2.70 20.66
N VAL A 470 -2.40 -4.00 20.58
CA VAL A 470 -2.66 -4.80 19.37
C VAL A 470 -4.11 -5.29 19.36
N TYR A 471 -4.55 -5.95 20.43
CA TYR A 471 -5.80 -6.72 20.47
C TYR A 471 -6.96 -6.00 21.14
N GLY A 472 -6.71 -4.96 21.95
CA GLY A 472 -7.76 -4.19 22.62
C GLY A 472 -8.73 -3.57 21.63
N SER A 473 -9.96 -3.29 22.04
CA SER A 473 -10.94 -2.60 21.21
C SER A 473 -10.50 -1.14 20.93
N PHE A 474 -10.98 -0.60 19.83
CA PHE A 474 -10.74 0.79 19.45
C PHE A 474 -11.97 1.63 19.76
N ARG A 475 -11.77 2.83 20.33
CA ARG A 475 -12.85 3.80 20.52
C ARG A 475 -12.36 5.23 20.41
N LEU A 476 -12.94 6.00 19.50
CA LEU A 476 -12.65 7.42 19.34
C LEU A 476 -12.99 8.21 20.61
N VAL A 477 -12.14 9.18 20.93
CA VAL A 477 -12.35 10.19 21.97
C VAL A 477 -12.30 11.55 21.29
N ASP A 478 -13.19 12.45 21.67
CA ASP A 478 -13.29 13.81 21.10
C ASP A 478 -13.42 13.77 19.56
N ALA A 479 -14.40 13.00 19.07
CA ALA A 479 -14.55 12.68 17.65
C ALA A 479 -14.69 13.92 16.75
N ASP A 480 -15.27 15.01 17.27
CA ASP A 480 -15.53 16.25 16.55
C ASP A 480 -14.35 17.24 16.58
N ASN A 481 -13.24 16.92 17.23
CA ASN A 481 -12.07 17.77 17.26
C ASN A 481 -11.37 17.80 15.89
N PRO A 482 -11.25 18.95 15.22
CA PRO A 482 -10.73 19.00 13.85
C PRO A 482 -9.19 18.96 13.77
N GLN A 483 -8.48 19.02 14.92
CA GLN A 483 -7.01 19.04 14.97
C GLN A 483 -6.42 17.83 15.66
N VAL A 484 -7.16 17.22 16.60
CA VAL A 484 -6.67 16.12 17.43
C VAL A 484 -7.36 14.81 17.08
N PHE A 485 -6.57 13.80 16.82
CA PHE A 485 -7.02 12.42 16.73
C PHE A 485 -6.69 11.71 18.05
N ALA A 486 -7.71 11.43 18.83
CA ALA A 486 -7.55 10.72 20.11
C ALA A 486 -8.42 9.47 20.13
N TYR A 487 -7.89 8.39 20.72
CA TYR A 487 -8.59 7.13 20.85
C TYR A 487 -8.11 6.30 22.03
N LEU A 488 -9.02 5.50 22.55
CA LEU A 488 -8.77 4.49 23.55
C LEU A 488 -8.49 3.15 22.91
N ARG A 489 -7.59 2.41 23.53
CA ARG A 489 -7.38 0.98 23.33
C ARG A 489 -7.77 0.29 24.65
N GLU A 490 -8.91 -0.44 24.64
CA GLU A 490 -9.48 -1.03 25.83
C GLU A 490 -9.24 -2.54 25.79
N GLY A 491 -8.31 -3.00 26.61
CA GLY A 491 -7.88 -4.40 26.70
C GLY A 491 -8.41 -5.11 27.94
N THR A 492 -8.09 -6.39 28.05
CA THR A 492 -8.46 -7.19 29.23
C THR A 492 -7.54 -6.94 30.43
N GLY A 493 -6.36 -6.40 30.19
CA GLY A 493 -5.36 -6.15 31.22
C GLY A 493 -5.14 -4.66 31.50
N ARG A 494 -5.11 -3.87 30.47
CA ARG A 494 -4.79 -2.43 30.56
C ARG A 494 -5.47 -1.63 29.47
N ASN A 495 -5.75 -0.37 29.80
CA ASN A 495 -6.30 0.61 28.87
C ASN A 495 -5.24 1.66 28.50
N TYR A 496 -5.29 2.12 27.28
CA TYR A 496 -4.38 3.16 26.78
C TYR A 496 -5.18 4.25 26.09
N LEU A 497 -4.70 5.49 26.24
CA LEU A 497 -5.20 6.64 25.50
C LEU A 497 -4.06 7.19 24.63
N THR A 498 -4.26 7.18 23.33
CA THR A 498 -3.38 7.87 22.38
C THR A 498 -4.01 9.22 22.01
N VAL A 499 -3.22 10.30 22.08
CA VAL A 499 -3.64 11.66 21.76
C VAL A 499 -2.64 12.26 20.78
N LEU A 500 -3.09 12.65 19.59
CA LEU A 500 -2.23 13.07 18.47
C LEU A 500 -2.74 14.39 17.88
N ASN A 501 -1.95 15.42 17.94
CA ASN A 501 -2.21 16.66 17.22
C ASN A 501 -1.69 16.55 15.79
N PHE A 502 -2.58 16.54 14.80
CA PHE A 502 -2.24 16.48 13.37
C PHE A 502 -1.97 17.86 12.74
N SER A 503 -2.08 18.93 13.54
CA SER A 503 -1.99 20.31 13.07
C SER A 503 -0.58 20.89 13.30
N PRO A 504 -0.10 21.78 12.40
CA PRO A 504 1.09 22.61 12.64
C PRO A 504 0.85 23.71 13.69
N LYS A 505 -0.32 23.76 14.30
CA LYS A 505 -0.70 24.72 15.35
C LYS A 505 -0.89 24.02 16.68
N ALA A 506 -0.80 24.76 17.77
CA ALA A 506 -1.22 24.26 19.07
C ALA A 506 -2.70 23.88 19.04
N ALA A 507 -3.05 22.78 19.70
CA ALA A 507 -4.40 22.26 19.74
C ALA A 507 -4.83 21.94 21.17
N ARG A 508 -6.13 22.00 21.42
CA ARG A 508 -6.71 21.69 22.73
C ARG A 508 -7.48 20.38 22.65
N PHE A 509 -7.23 19.50 23.60
CA PHE A 509 -7.90 18.21 23.73
C PHE A 509 -8.62 18.11 25.08
N ASP A 510 -9.90 17.77 25.07
CA ASP A 510 -10.68 17.48 26.28
C ASP A 510 -10.85 15.95 26.40
N PRO A 511 -10.15 15.29 27.34
CA PRO A 511 -10.18 13.84 27.46
C PRO A 511 -11.55 13.29 27.88
N LYS A 512 -12.41 14.08 28.50
CA LYS A 512 -13.71 13.66 29.09
C LYS A 512 -13.59 12.40 29.97
N THR A 513 -12.38 12.13 30.43
CA THR A 513 -11.99 10.99 31.25
C THR A 513 -10.99 11.51 32.28
N ASP A 514 -11.05 10.99 33.50
CA ASP A 514 -10.09 11.32 34.55
C ASP A 514 -8.71 10.77 34.19
N LEU A 515 -7.72 11.66 34.05
CA LEU A 515 -6.33 11.33 33.77
C LEU A 515 -5.42 11.48 35.00
N THR A 516 -5.97 11.63 36.20
CA THR A 516 -5.21 11.91 37.44
C THR A 516 -4.18 10.82 37.73
N GLU A 517 -4.50 9.55 37.41
CA GLU A 517 -3.60 8.40 37.56
C GLU A 517 -3.02 7.91 36.24
N ALA A 518 -3.27 8.61 35.12
CA ALA A 518 -2.72 8.26 33.83
C ALA A 518 -1.21 8.48 33.80
N MET A 519 -0.49 7.51 33.27
CA MET A 519 0.97 7.55 33.14
C MET A 519 1.38 7.71 31.68
N PRO A 520 2.08 8.80 31.29
CA PRO A 520 2.61 8.91 29.94
C PRO A 520 3.69 7.84 29.72
N LEU A 521 3.50 7.00 28.72
CA LEU A 521 4.45 5.95 28.32
C LEU A 521 5.36 6.40 27.20
N LEU A 522 4.85 7.22 26.30
CA LEU A 522 5.57 7.67 25.12
C LEU A 522 5.09 9.07 24.71
N HIS A 523 6.03 9.88 24.26
CA HIS A 523 5.78 11.18 23.64
C HIS A 523 6.86 11.47 22.59
N ASN A 524 6.54 12.26 21.55
CA ASN A 524 7.46 12.57 20.46
C ASN A 524 8.29 13.84 20.65
N TYR A 525 8.02 14.62 21.69
CA TYR A 525 8.84 15.78 22.06
C TYR A 525 9.88 15.40 23.12
N PRO A 526 11.02 16.12 23.20
CA PRO A 526 12.07 15.83 24.20
C PRO A 526 11.61 15.96 25.65
N ALA A 527 10.69 16.87 25.92
CA ALA A 527 10.11 17.03 27.25
C ALA A 527 8.62 16.63 27.23
N PRO A 528 8.15 15.83 28.20
CA PRO A 528 6.74 15.49 28.30
C PRO A 528 5.89 16.77 28.47
N PRO A 529 4.61 16.71 28.07
CA PRO A 529 3.70 17.81 28.36
C PRO A 529 3.60 18.02 29.87
N ILE A 530 3.40 19.25 30.28
CA ILE A 530 3.02 19.55 31.67
C ILE A 530 1.61 18.99 31.82
N ALA A 531 1.51 17.81 32.44
CA ALA A 531 0.20 17.22 32.72
C ALA A 531 -0.50 18.12 33.74
N GLU A 532 -1.41 18.96 33.31
CA GLU A 532 -2.48 19.42 34.17
C GLU A 532 -3.36 18.23 34.47
N LYS A 533 -3.39 17.79 35.71
CA LYS A 533 -4.09 16.58 36.14
C LYS A 533 -5.62 16.68 35.99
N GLU A 534 -6.13 17.88 35.83
CA GLU A 534 -7.55 18.17 35.67
C GLU A 534 -7.77 19.19 34.55
N GLY A 535 -8.65 18.87 33.62
CA GLY A 535 -9.04 19.76 32.53
C GLY A 535 -8.45 19.41 31.16
N PRO A 536 -8.65 20.28 30.16
CA PRO A 536 -8.15 20.08 28.82
C PRO A 536 -6.62 20.09 28.73
N ILE A 537 -6.08 19.26 27.86
CA ILE A 537 -4.64 19.19 27.56
C ILE A 537 -4.34 20.12 26.39
N GLU A 538 -3.34 20.98 26.54
CA GLU A 538 -2.78 21.77 25.45
C GLU A 538 -1.66 20.98 24.78
N LEU A 539 -1.80 20.75 23.47
CA LEU A 539 -0.85 20.02 22.64
C LEU A 539 -0.05 20.99 21.76
N ARG A 540 1.25 20.78 21.68
CA ARG A 540 2.13 21.49 20.74
C ARG A 540 1.85 21.03 19.31
N PRO A 541 2.34 21.76 18.27
CA PRO A 541 2.25 21.29 16.88
C PRO A 541 2.78 19.86 16.70
N TYR A 542 2.02 19.00 16.04
CA TYR A 542 2.36 17.59 15.78
C TYR A 542 2.74 16.78 17.04
N GLU A 543 2.25 17.17 18.20
CA GLU A 543 2.53 16.43 19.44
C GLU A 543 1.69 15.16 19.55
N GLY A 544 2.36 14.07 19.89
CA GLY A 544 1.75 12.79 20.19
C GLY A 544 2.10 12.34 21.61
N ILE A 545 1.10 11.83 22.33
CA ILE A 545 1.25 11.29 23.69
C ILE A 545 0.47 9.98 23.78
N LEU A 546 1.12 8.94 24.31
CA LEU A 546 0.47 7.70 24.68
C LEU A 546 0.44 7.58 26.21
N TYR A 547 -0.74 7.51 26.76
CA TYR A 547 -0.97 7.27 28.19
C TYR A 547 -1.37 5.81 28.45
N ARG A 548 -0.86 5.25 29.53
CA ARG A 548 -1.45 4.09 30.18
C ARG A 548 -2.43 4.60 31.23
N LEU A 549 -3.65 4.17 31.15
CA LEU A 549 -4.69 4.48 32.14
C LEU A 549 -4.60 3.53 33.35
N ALA A 550 -5.19 3.93 34.46
CA ALA A 550 -5.20 3.17 35.69
C ALA A 550 -5.99 1.86 35.57
#